data_7789bf5f9959078f19156965155b00c8
#
_entry.id   7789bf5f9959078f19156965155b00c8
#
_cell.length_a   1.000
_cell.length_b   1.000
_cell.length_c   1.000
_cell.angle_alpha   90.00
_cell.angle_beta   90.00
_cell.angle_gamma   90.00
#
_symmetry.space_group_name_H-M   'P 1'
#
loop_
_entity.id
_entity.type
_entity.pdbx_description
1 polymer ?
#
loop_
_entity_poly.entity_id
_entity_poly.type
_entity_poly.pdbx_seq_one_letter_code
_entity_poly.pdbx_strand_id
1 'polypeptide(L)'
;PVLLQDVHLIEKLARFNRERIPERVVHARGTGVHGEFVSTANLSNITMAAPFQTRGKKTPVFVRFSSVINSKGSPETLRDPRGFSTKFYTDQGNWDLVGNNLPIFFIRDAIKFPDMVHSLKPSPITNRQDPNRFFDFFSHVPESTHMLSQVYSDKGTPRSYREMDGNGV
;
A
#
# COMPACT_ATOMS: atom_id res chain seq x y z
N PRO A 1 3.33 -6.67 27.54
CA PRO A 1 3.00 -5.25 27.43
C PRO A 1 2.02 -5.00 26.29
N VAL A 2 1.15 -4.00 26.45
CA VAL A 2 0.25 -3.55 25.39
C VAL A 2 1.03 -2.63 24.47
N LEU A 3 1.09 -2.96 23.16
CA LEU A 3 1.89 -2.21 22.19
C LEU A 3 1.17 -0.99 21.62
N LEU A 4 -0.16 -1.04 21.52
CA LEU A 4 -1.00 0.06 21.04
C LEU A 4 -2.14 0.29 22.03
N GLN A 5 -2.23 1.50 22.58
CA GLN A 5 -3.20 1.84 23.63
C GLN A 5 -4.16 2.97 23.23
N ASP A 6 -3.95 3.60 22.06
CA ASP A 6 -4.80 4.67 21.57
C ASP A 6 -6.13 4.09 21.03
N VAL A 7 -7.15 4.17 21.86
CA VAL A 7 -8.49 3.65 21.52
C VAL A 7 -9.09 4.40 20.32
N HIS A 8 -8.85 5.70 20.18
CA HIS A 8 -9.37 6.50 19.09
C HIS A 8 -8.78 6.04 17.75
N LEU A 9 -7.47 5.82 17.69
CA LEU A 9 -6.80 5.31 16.51
C LEU A 9 -7.27 3.89 16.16
N ILE A 10 -7.35 3.00 17.15
CA ILE A 10 -7.80 1.61 16.96
C ILE A 10 -9.20 1.58 16.37
N GLU A 11 -10.15 2.31 16.95
CA GLU A 11 -11.54 2.33 16.49
C GLU A 11 -11.68 2.97 15.11
N LYS A 12 -10.98 4.06 14.84
CA LYS A 12 -11.00 4.72 13.52
C LYS A 12 -10.50 3.79 12.42
N LEU A 13 -9.37 3.12 12.62
CA LEU A 13 -8.82 2.17 11.66
C LEU A 13 -9.70 0.91 11.51
N ALA A 14 -10.25 0.39 12.59
CA ALA A 14 -11.11 -0.79 12.56
C ALA A 14 -12.40 -0.52 11.78
N ARG A 15 -13.04 0.64 11.98
CA ARG A 15 -14.22 1.06 11.22
C ARG A 15 -13.91 1.26 9.74
N PHE A 16 -12.84 1.96 9.45
CA PHE A 16 -12.36 2.19 8.10
C PHE A 16 -12.16 0.87 7.33
N ASN A 17 -11.51 -0.11 7.93
CA ASN A 17 -11.27 -1.40 7.30
C ASN A 17 -12.53 -2.24 7.05
N ARG A 18 -13.62 -1.99 7.79
CA ARG A 18 -14.88 -2.73 7.69
C ARG A 18 -15.93 -2.07 6.80
N GLU A 19 -15.75 -0.83 6.41
CA GLU A 19 -16.80 -0.05 5.73
C GLU A 19 -17.16 -0.54 4.33
N ARG A 20 -16.30 -1.34 3.67
CA ARG A 20 -16.46 -1.74 2.26
C ARG A 20 -16.42 -3.26 2.06
N ILE A 21 -16.98 -4.02 2.96
CA ILE A 21 -17.14 -5.46 2.81
C ILE A 21 -18.13 -5.76 1.66
N PRO A 22 -17.81 -6.72 0.75
CA PRO A 22 -16.69 -7.69 0.76
C PRO A 22 -15.41 -7.20 0.09
N GLU A 23 -15.32 -5.98 -0.35
CA GLU A 23 -14.16 -5.40 -1.00
C GLU A 23 -13.15 -4.89 0.03
N ARG A 24 -11.84 -4.90 -0.28
CA ARG A 24 -10.86 -4.19 0.53
C ARG A 24 -11.10 -2.69 0.46
N VAL A 25 -10.90 -1.99 1.57
CA VAL A 25 -11.06 -0.52 1.63
C VAL A 25 -10.04 0.20 0.73
N VAL A 26 -8.84 -0.34 0.62
CA VAL A 26 -7.81 0.02 -0.36
C VAL A 26 -7.22 -1.26 -0.95
N HIS A 27 -6.60 -1.18 -2.12
CA HIS A 27 -6.04 -2.33 -2.82
C HIS A 27 -7.08 -3.39 -3.22
N ALA A 28 -8.31 -2.98 -3.53
CA ALA A 28 -9.41 -3.89 -3.86
C ALA A 28 -9.14 -4.68 -5.15
N ARG A 29 -8.65 -3.98 -6.21
CA ARG A 29 -8.22 -4.63 -7.44
C ARG A 29 -6.80 -5.12 -7.32
N GLY A 30 -6.55 -6.40 -7.62
CA GLY A 30 -5.20 -6.95 -7.61
C GLY A 30 -5.12 -8.39 -8.07
N THR A 31 -3.90 -8.81 -8.36
CA THR A 31 -3.55 -10.16 -8.81
C THR A 31 -2.39 -10.67 -7.99
N GLY A 32 -2.42 -11.95 -7.63
CA GLY A 32 -1.37 -12.58 -6.85
C GLY A 32 -0.62 -13.64 -7.65
N VAL A 33 0.64 -13.87 -7.28
CA VAL A 33 1.51 -14.87 -7.88
C VAL A 33 2.38 -15.54 -6.81
N HIS A 34 2.55 -16.85 -6.91
CA HIS A 34 3.52 -17.60 -6.13
C HIS A 34 4.89 -17.50 -6.77
N GLY A 35 5.93 -17.47 -5.94
CA GLY A 35 7.30 -17.40 -6.40
C GLY A 35 8.30 -17.87 -5.34
N GLU A 36 9.57 -17.68 -5.65
CA GLU A 36 10.69 -17.98 -4.78
C GLU A 36 11.60 -16.76 -4.70
N PHE A 37 11.86 -16.30 -3.49
CA PHE A 37 12.88 -15.29 -3.22
C PHE A 37 14.22 -15.97 -3.00
N VAL A 38 15.26 -15.47 -3.67
CA VAL A 38 16.63 -15.97 -3.51
C VAL A 38 17.51 -14.83 -3.00
N SER A 39 18.06 -14.97 -1.81
CA SER A 39 18.96 -13.96 -1.26
C SER A 39 20.28 -13.94 -2.03
N THR A 40 20.66 -12.79 -2.55
CA THR A 40 21.92 -12.58 -3.29
C THR A 40 23.11 -12.28 -2.40
N ALA A 41 22.87 -11.99 -1.11
CA ALA A 41 23.89 -11.67 -0.13
C ALA A 41 23.57 -12.32 1.23
N ASN A 42 24.60 -12.40 2.09
CA ASN A 42 24.41 -12.65 3.51
C ASN A 42 24.30 -11.30 4.22
N LEU A 43 23.16 -11.04 4.86
CA LEU A 43 22.88 -9.79 5.58
C LEU A 43 22.70 -10.01 7.09
N SER A 44 23.23 -11.10 7.63
CA SER A 44 23.09 -11.45 9.05
C SER A 44 23.67 -10.42 10.02
N ASN A 45 24.58 -9.56 9.53
CA ASN A 45 25.13 -8.44 10.28
C ASN A 45 24.23 -7.19 10.31
N ILE A 46 23.17 -7.15 9.49
CA ILE A 46 22.24 -6.00 9.35
C ILE A 46 20.85 -6.35 9.88
N THR A 47 20.41 -7.58 9.64
CA THR A 47 19.07 -8.02 10.01
C THR A 47 19.05 -9.46 10.52
N MET A 48 18.14 -9.73 11.45
CA MET A 48 17.86 -11.10 11.92
C MET A 48 16.78 -11.81 11.09
N ALA A 49 16.18 -11.15 10.10
CA ALA A 49 15.12 -11.73 9.29
C ALA A 49 15.59 -12.95 8.52
N ALA A 50 14.90 -14.07 8.68
CA ALA A 50 15.28 -15.38 8.17
C ALA A 50 15.61 -15.45 6.68
N PRO A 51 14.91 -14.72 5.74
CA PRO A 51 15.23 -14.79 4.32
C PRO A 51 16.63 -14.28 3.95
N PHE A 52 17.26 -13.44 4.78
CA PHE A 52 18.49 -12.72 4.47
C PHE A 52 19.74 -13.28 5.18
N GLN A 53 19.61 -14.40 5.91
CA GLN A 53 20.70 -14.92 6.74
C GLN A 53 21.83 -15.57 5.95
N THR A 54 21.56 -16.06 4.74
CA THR A 54 22.56 -16.78 3.94
C THR A 54 22.42 -16.46 2.46
N ARG A 55 23.52 -16.21 1.78
CA ARG A 55 23.54 -16.07 0.33
C ARG A 55 23.02 -17.35 -0.34
N GLY A 56 22.14 -17.22 -1.33
CA GLY A 56 21.54 -18.32 -2.04
C GLY A 56 20.36 -18.97 -1.31
N LYS A 57 20.01 -18.52 -0.11
CA LYS A 57 18.84 -19.03 0.60
C LYS A 57 17.58 -18.77 -0.23
N LYS A 58 16.81 -19.83 -0.43
CA LYS A 58 15.53 -19.82 -1.11
C LYS A 58 14.41 -19.77 -0.09
N THR A 59 13.47 -18.86 -0.30
CA THR A 59 12.30 -18.68 0.56
C THR A 59 11.05 -18.61 -0.32
N PRO A 60 10.06 -19.48 -0.13
CA PRO A 60 8.79 -19.37 -0.85
C PRO A 60 8.11 -18.04 -0.55
N VAL A 61 7.53 -17.42 -1.58
CA VAL A 61 6.83 -16.16 -1.46
C VAL A 61 5.50 -16.17 -2.18
N PHE A 62 4.58 -15.33 -1.71
CA PHE A 62 3.39 -14.93 -2.44
C PHE A 62 3.42 -13.42 -2.62
N VAL A 63 3.34 -12.96 -3.85
CA VAL A 63 3.34 -11.53 -4.18
C VAL A 63 1.97 -11.13 -4.71
N ARG A 64 1.43 -10.02 -4.19
CA ARG A 64 0.19 -9.45 -4.69
C ARG A 64 0.44 -8.04 -5.21
N PHE A 65 0.14 -7.84 -6.48
CA PHE A 65 0.12 -6.54 -7.15
C PHE A 65 -1.30 -5.97 -7.11
N SER A 66 -1.44 -4.65 -6.92
CA SER A 66 -2.76 -4.01 -6.79
C SER A 66 -2.72 -2.53 -7.20
N SER A 67 -3.88 -1.99 -7.59
CA SER A 67 -4.15 -0.55 -7.49
C SER A 67 -4.44 -0.18 -6.03
N VAL A 68 -4.58 1.10 -5.72
CA VAL A 68 -4.74 1.54 -4.32
C VAL A 68 -6.16 2.04 -4.04
N ILE A 69 -6.62 3.09 -4.71
CA ILE A 69 -7.86 3.79 -4.35
C ILE A 69 -9.10 3.20 -5.03
N ASN A 70 -8.93 2.70 -6.24
CA ASN A 70 -10.06 2.30 -7.07
C ASN A 70 -10.68 0.96 -6.64
N SER A 71 -11.95 0.75 -7.04
CA SER A 71 -12.72 -0.44 -6.73
C SER A 71 -12.19 -1.69 -7.45
N LYS A 72 -12.63 -2.87 -7.01
CA LYS A 72 -12.24 -4.17 -7.59
C LYS A 72 -12.51 -4.25 -9.10
N GLY A 73 -13.59 -3.63 -9.59
CA GLY A 73 -13.98 -3.65 -11.01
C GLY A 73 -13.34 -2.54 -11.87
N SER A 74 -12.51 -1.68 -11.31
CA SER A 74 -11.91 -0.56 -12.04
C SER A 74 -10.90 -1.00 -13.10
N PRO A 75 -10.68 -0.20 -14.17
CA PRO A 75 -9.62 -0.46 -15.13
C PRO A 75 -8.23 -0.33 -14.51
N GLU A 76 -7.26 -1.10 -14.99
CA GLU A 76 -5.87 -1.00 -14.54
C GLU A 76 -5.13 0.24 -15.05
N THR A 77 -5.65 0.85 -16.10
CA THR A 77 -5.05 2.03 -16.74
C THR A 77 -5.40 3.35 -16.04
N LEU A 78 -6.22 3.30 -14.99
CA LEU A 78 -6.50 4.51 -14.20
C LEU A 78 -5.24 5.01 -13.50
N ARG A 79 -5.15 6.33 -13.38
CA ARG A 79 -4.11 6.98 -12.58
C ARG A 79 -4.36 6.68 -11.11
N ASP A 80 -3.53 5.82 -10.56
CA ASP A 80 -3.62 5.31 -9.19
C ASP A 80 -2.23 4.80 -8.79
N PRO A 81 -1.76 5.00 -7.59
CA PRO A 81 -0.57 4.32 -7.10
C PRO A 81 -0.70 2.79 -7.27
N ARG A 82 0.42 2.13 -7.46
CA ARG A 82 0.46 0.67 -7.54
C ARG A 82 1.07 0.12 -6.27
N GLY A 83 0.37 -0.84 -5.68
CA GLY A 83 0.84 -1.56 -4.51
C GLY A 83 1.45 -2.90 -4.91
N PHE A 84 2.44 -3.34 -4.13
CA PHE A 84 2.86 -4.73 -4.10
C PHE A 84 3.06 -5.16 -2.65
N SER A 85 2.64 -6.36 -2.34
CA SER A 85 2.91 -6.96 -1.04
C SER A 85 3.52 -8.34 -1.23
N THR A 86 4.58 -8.62 -0.49
CA THR A 86 5.27 -9.91 -0.55
C THR A 86 5.21 -10.57 0.80
N LYS A 87 4.59 -11.74 0.86
CA LYS A 87 4.62 -12.61 2.03
C LYS A 87 5.73 -13.63 1.85
N PHE A 88 6.67 -13.65 2.78
CA PHE A 88 7.74 -14.65 2.86
C PHE A 88 7.32 -15.74 3.84
N TYR A 89 7.29 -16.97 3.39
CA TYR A 89 7.01 -18.13 4.24
C TYR A 89 8.31 -18.68 4.80
N THR A 90 8.62 -18.32 6.03
CA THR A 90 9.90 -18.68 6.67
C THR A 90 9.71 -19.73 7.76
N ASP A 91 10.78 -20.40 8.15
CA ASP A 91 10.79 -21.36 9.28
C ASP A 91 10.47 -20.71 10.63
N GLN A 92 10.59 -19.39 10.72
CA GLN A 92 10.30 -18.60 11.91
C GLN A 92 8.93 -17.91 11.87
N GLY A 93 8.08 -18.29 10.90
CA GLY A 93 6.80 -17.68 10.65
C GLY A 93 6.78 -16.79 9.40
N ASN A 94 5.67 -16.12 9.18
CA ASN A 94 5.51 -15.24 8.03
C ASN A 94 6.21 -13.90 8.27
N TRP A 95 6.91 -13.43 7.24
CA TRP A 95 7.46 -12.09 7.18
C TRP A 95 6.88 -11.37 5.97
N ASP A 96 6.40 -10.15 6.15
CA ASP A 96 5.69 -9.41 5.11
C ASP A 96 6.40 -8.12 4.76
N LEU A 97 6.52 -7.86 3.45
CA LEU A 97 6.92 -6.58 2.90
C LEU A 97 5.70 -5.96 2.21
N VAL A 98 5.37 -4.73 2.58
CA VAL A 98 4.31 -3.94 1.94
C VAL A 98 4.95 -2.76 1.23
N GLY A 99 4.64 -2.59 -0.05
CA GLY A 99 5.27 -1.58 -0.87
C GLY A 99 4.31 -0.89 -1.83
N ASN A 100 4.71 0.28 -2.29
CA ASN A 100 4.08 1.05 -3.35
C ASN A 100 5.13 1.50 -4.36
N ASN A 101 4.67 1.90 -5.55
CA ASN A 101 5.54 2.43 -6.61
C ASN A 101 5.82 3.94 -6.47
N LEU A 102 5.58 4.52 -5.31
CA LEU A 102 5.86 5.93 -5.02
C LEU A 102 7.08 6.04 -4.10
N PRO A 103 7.91 7.09 -4.24
CA PRO A 103 9.10 7.27 -3.41
C PRO A 103 8.79 7.68 -1.97
N ILE A 104 7.54 7.99 -1.69
CA ILE A 104 7.03 8.42 -0.38
C ILE A 104 5.68 7.79 -0.10
N PHE A 105 5.33 7.64 1.18
CA PHE A 105 3.98 7.27 1.57
C PHE A 105 3.03 8.49 1.50
N PHE A 106 1.75 8.25 1.29
CA PHE A 106 0.73 9.29 1.05
C PHE A 106 0.61 10.26 2.22
N ILE A 107 0.46 9.71 3.41
CA ILE A 107 0.41 10.42 4.68
C ILE A 107 0.93 9.49 5.77
N ARG A 108 1.93 9.95 6.52
CA ARG A 108 2.61 9.12 7.53
C ARG A 108 1.86 9.06 8.86
N ASP A 109 1.00 10.05 9.11
CA ASP A 109 0.15 10.05 10.28
C ASP A 109 -1.02 9.09 10.10
N ALA A 110 -1.00 7.99 10.83
CA ALA A 110 -1.99 6.91 10.70
C ALA A 110 -3.42 7.36 10.96
N ILE A 111 -3.63 8.35 11.82
CA ILE A 111 -4.98 8.85 12.14
C ILE A 111 -5.60 9.65 10.99
N LYS A 112 -4.77 10.26 10.13
CA LYS A 112 -5.20 11.01 8.94
C LYS A 112 -5.40 10.12 7.70
N PHE A 113 -4.85 8.91 7.72
CA PHE A 113 -4.91 8.02 6.55
C PHE A 113 -6.34 7.70 6.11
N PRO A 114 -7.28 7.33 7.00
CA PRO A 114 -8.67 7.13 6.62
C PRO A 114 -9.32 8.37 5.99
N ASP A 115 -9.02 9.56 6.50
CA ASP A 115 -9.57 10.82 5.99
C ASP A 115 -9.09 11.11 4.56
N MET A 116 -7.80 10.88 4.30
CA MET A 116 -7.25 10.95 2.96
C MET A 116 -7.97 10.01 1.99
N VAL A 117 -8.11 8.74 2.38
CA VAL A 117 -8.77 7.75 1.53
C VAL A 117 -10.24 8.11 1.29
N HIS A 118 -10.96 8.57 2.31
CA HIS A 118 -12.35 9.04 2.17
C HIS A 118 -12.47 10.24 1.23
N SER A 119 -11.47 11.13 1.20
CA SER A 119 -11.47 12.27 0.27
C SER A 119 -11.34 11.84 -1.20
N LEU A 120 -10.68 10.73 -1.45
CA LEU A 120 -10.42 10.17 -2.78
C LEU A 120 -11.51 9.20 -3.28
N LYS A 121 -12.21 8.56 -2.35
CA LYS A 121 -13.22 7.54 -2.68
C LYS A 121 -14.56 8.14 -3.06
N PRO A 122 -15.34 7.43 -3.90
CA PRO A 122 -16.72 7.80 -4.16
C PRO A 122 -17.55 7.90 -2.85
N SER A 123 -18.44 8.86 -2.80
CA SER A 123 -19.41 8.99 -1.70
C SER A 123 -20.25 7.71 -1.57
N PRO A 124 -20.46 7.17 -0.37
CA PRO A 124 -21.30 5.99 -0.18
C PRO A 124 -22.79 6.24 -0.49
N ILE A 125 -23.21 7.52 -0.56
CA ILE A 125 -24.59 7.90 -0.86
C ILE A 125 -24.80 8.05 -2.37
N THR A 126 -23.89 8.75 -3.06
CA THR A 126 -24.06 9.11 -4.47
C THR A 126 -23.26 8.23 -5.44
N ASN A 127 -22.32 7.44 -4.92
CA ASN A 127 -21.32 6.66 -5.67
C ASN A 127 -20.51 7.51 -6.67
N ARG A 128 -20.33 8.80 -6.39
CA ARG A 128 -19.53 9.73 -7.19
C ARG A 128 -18.36 10.24 -6.38
N GLN A 129 -17.22 10.40 -7.03
CA GLN A 129 -16.11 11.16 -6.48
C GLN A 129 -16.45 12.65 -6.45
N ASP A 130 -15.97 13.32 -5.41
CA ASP A 130 -16.13 14.77 -5.26
C ASP A 130 -14.75 15.43 -5.29
N PRO A 131 -14.37 16.10 -6.37
CA PRO A 131 -13.09 16.79 -6.47
C PRO A 131 -12.89 17.86 -5.39
N ASN A 132 -13.96 18.49 -4.90
CA ASN A 132 -13.82 19.50 -3.85
C ASN A 132 -13.32 18.87 -2.55
N ARG A 133 -13.83 17.69 -2.17
CA ARG A 133 -13.34 16.96 -0.99
C ARG A 133 -11.88 16.56 -1.13
N PHE A 134 -11.48 16.14 -2.32
CA PHE A 134 -10.12 15.77 -2.61
C PHE A 134 -9.16 16.97 -2.46
N PHE A 135 -9.44 18.06 -3.16
CA PHE A 135 -8.59 19.25 -3.08
C PHE A 135 -8.64 19.96 -1.72
N ASP A 136 -9.78 19.92 -1.04
CA ASP A 136 -9.91 20.40 0.32
C ASP A 136 -8.95 19.69 1.27
N PHE A 137 -8.93 18.35 1.26
CA PHE A 137 -8.00 17.57 2.07
C PHE A 137 -6.54 17.95 1.79
N PHE A 138 -6.13 17.95 0.52
CA PHE A 138 -4.73 18.21 0.15
C PHE A 138 -4.30 19.66 0.41
N SER A 139 -5.20 20.61 0.38
CA SER A 139 -4.90 22.02 0.70
C SER A 139 -4.73 22.27 2.19
N HIS A 140 -5.43 21.49 3.04
CA HIS A 140 -5.35 21.63 4.49
C HIS A 140 -4.33 20.67 5.15
N VAL A 141 -3.81 19.72 4.39
CA VAL A 141 -2.83 18.71 4.86
C VAL A 141 -1.57 18.80 4.00
N PRO A 142 -0.72 19.81 4.17
CA PRO A 142 0.40 20.11 3.27
C PRO A 142 1.45 19.01 3.19
N GLU A 143 1.59 18.17 4.21
CA GLU A 143 2.48 17.00 4.19
C GLU A 143 2.12 15.96 3.11
N SER A 144 0.89 16.00 2.59
CA SER A 144 0.43 15.12 1.52
C SER A 144 0.72 15.65 0.10
N THR A 145 1.20 16.88 -0.03
CA THR A 145 1.39 17.56 -1.33
C THR A 145 2.43 16.85 -2.21
N HIS A 146 3.48 16.33 -1.64
CA HIS A 146 4.51 15.60 -2.40
C HIS A 146 3.91 14.33 -3.05
N MET A 147 3.08 13.59 -2.33
CA MET A 147 2.37 12.45 -2.92
C MET A 147 1.47 12.88 -4.08
N LEU A 148 0.74 13.98 -3.92
CA LEU A 148 -0.11 14.52 -4.96
C LEU A 148 0.68 14.80 -6.25
N SER A 149 1.84 15.44 -6.14
CA SER A 149 2.72 15.72 -7.27
C SER A 149 3.22 14.43 -7.95
N GLN A 150 3.55 13.39 -7.18
CA GLN A 150 3.97 12.10 -7.73
C GLN A 150 2.82 11.38 -8.46
N VAL A 151 1.62 11.39 -7.92
CA VAL A 151 0.44 10.76 -8.56
C VAL A 151 0.06 11.46 -9.86
N TYR A 152 0.17 12.78 -9.91
CA TYR A 152 -0.10 13.55 -11.14
C TYR A 152 1.05 13.52 -12.16
N SER A 153 2.21 13.04 -11.77
CA SER A 153 3.32 12.80 -12.69
C SER A 153 3.09 11.53 -13.53
N ASP A 154 3.93 11.32 -14.54
CA ASP A 154 3.88 10.12 -15.37
C ASP A 154 4.23 8.84 -14.60
N LYS A 155 4.87 8.94 -13.44
CA LYS A 155 5.14 7.80 -12.53
C LYS A 155 3.86 7.12 -12.04
N GLY A 156 2.75 7.83 -11.96
CA GLY A 156 1.45 7.27 -11.58
C GLY A 156 0.83 6.35 -12.63
N THR A 157 1.39 6.30 -13.85
CA THR A 157 0.91 5.49 -14.97
C THR A 157 2.08 4.80 -15.69
N PRO A 158 2.75 3.83 -15.04
CA PRO A 158 3.88 3.15 -15.65
C PRO A 158 3.43 2.39 -16.90
N ARG A 159 4.23 2.50 -17.98
CA ARG A 159 3.97 1.88 -19.29
C ARG A 159 4.51 0.44 -19.37
N SER A 160 5.39 0.07 -18.45
CA SER A 160 5.98 -1.28 -18.39
C SER A 160 6.43 -1.61 -16.97
N TYR A 161 6.70 -2.88 -16.70
CA TYR A 161 7.29 -3.34 -15.44
C TYR A 161 8.64 -2.68 -15.11
N ARG A 162 9.39 -2.28 -16.11
CA ARG A 162 10.69 -1.62 -15.93
C ARG A 162 10.57 -0.19 -15.39
N GLU A 163 9.39 0.41 -15.54
CA GLU A 163 9.07 1.74 -15.04
C GLU A 163 8.40 1.69 -13.65
N MET A 164 8.07 0.49 -13.18
CA MET A 164 7.55 0.29 -11.83
C MET A 164 8.71 0.32 -10.82
N ASP A 165 9.07 1.50 -10.40
CA ASP A 165 9.97 1.73 -9.27
C ASP A 165 9.24 1.31 -7.99
N GLY A 166 9.46 0.08 -7.57
CA GLY A 166 8.89 -0.42 -6.32
C GLY A 166 9.72 0.06 -5.14
N ASN A 167 9.21 1.04 -4.43
CA ASN A 167 9.77 1.42 -3.13
C ASN A 167 8.97 0.73 -2.04
N GLY A 168 9.65 -0.05 -1.21
CA GLY A 168 9.08 -0.53 0.04
C GLY A 168 8.92 0.65 1.00
N VAL A 169 7.74 0.85 1.54
CA VAL A 169 7.43 1.87 2.55
C VAL A 169 6.89 1.21 3.80
#